data_9d467d4113c4ec29a70cc7608067ac8e
#
_entry.id   9d467d4113c4ec29a70cc7608067ac8e
#
_cell.length_a   1.000
_cell.length_b   1.000
_cell.length_c   1.000
_cell.angle_alpha   90.00
_cell.angle_beta   90.00
_cell.angle_gamma   90.00
#
_symmetry.space_group_name_H-M   'P 1'
#
loop_
_entity.id
_entity.type
_entity.pdbx_description
1 polymer ?
#
loop_
_entity_poly.entity_id
_entity_poly.type
_entity_poly.pdbx_seq_one_letter_code
_entity_poly.pdbx_strand_id
1 'polypeptide(L)'
;GKEEKKQNTTKLIVLLDGNTASAAENLVLYLNTLENVVSIGTNTLGCFFSNANMKCILPNSEIEISYGDQLTFTNNCIEGTGFQPDIWIGGQDALERTLAFLEKNGEYRVNE
;
A
#
# COMPACT_ATOMS: atom_id res chain seq x y z
N GLY A 1 8.78 -20.59 -3.23
CA GLY A 1 7.55 -21.01 -3.87
C GLY A 1 6.69 -19.80 -4.16
N LYS A 2 6.01 -19.76 -5.29
CA LYS A 2 4.97 -18.75 -5.51
C LYS A 2 3.86 -19.07 -4.52
N GLU A 3 3.55 -18.13 -3.61
CA GLU A 3 2.35 -18.26 -2.79
C GLU A 3 1.14 -18.27 -3.72
N GLU A 4 0.29 -19.28 -3.58
CA GLU A 4 -0.97 -19.31 -4.33
C GLU A 4 -1.84 -18.15 -3.89
N LYS A 5 -2.20 -17.30 -4.84
CA LYS A 5 -3.11 -16.18 -4.59
C LYS A 5 -4.51 -16.72 -4.28
N LYS A 6 -5.19 -16.08 -3.33
CA LYS A 6 -6.58 -16.40 -3.00
C LYS A 6 -7.51 -15.97 -4.13
N GLN A 7 -8.45 -16.82 -4.49
CA GLN A 7 -9.44 -16.52 -5.54
C GLN A 7 -10.25 -15.27 -5.17
N ASN A 8 -10.33 -14.37 -6.13
CA ASN A 8 -11.18 -13.18 -6.09
C ASN A 8 -11.79 -12.96 -7.46
N THR A 9 -13.11 -12.88 -7.52
CA THR A 9 -13.86 -12.64 -8.77
C THR A 9 -13.99 -11.16 -9.11
N THR A 10 -13.78 -10.28 -8.15
CA THR A 10 -13.86 -8.83 -8.33
C THR A 10 -12.51 -8.31 -8.81
N LYS A 11 -12.52 -7.51 -9.88
CA LYS A 11 -11.32 -6.75 -10.29
C LYS A 11 -11.13 -5.58 -9.34
N LEU A 12 -9.95 -5.50 -8.74
CA LEU A 12 -9.57 -4.41 -7.84
C LEU A 12 -8.39 -3.64 -8.45
N ILE A 13 -8.53 -2.33 -8.50
CA ILE A 13 -7.44 -1.42 -8.84
C ILE A 13 -7.07 -0.66 -7.59
N VAL A 14 -5.81 -0.75 -7.21
CA VAL A 14 -5.26 -0.12 -6.00
C VAL A 14 -4.35 1.02 -6.44
N LEU A 15 -4.70 2.24 -6.05
CA LEU A 15 -3.88 3.41 -6.36
C LEU A 15 -2.89 3.65 -5.23
N LEU A 16 -1.62 3.79 -5.57
CA LEU A 16 -0.50 3.97 -4.64
C LEU A 16 0.28 5.24 -4.95
N ASP A 17 0.75 5.89 -3.91
CA ASP A 17 1.68 7.00 -4.02
C ASP A 17 2.65 7.05 -2.83
N GLY A 18 3.59 8.01 -2.85
CA GLY A 18 4.56 8.20 -1.78
C GLY A 18 3.98 8.64 -0.43
N ASN A 19 2.68 8.91 -0.33
CA ASN A 19 1.97 9.18 0.92
C ASN A 19 1.30 7.92 1.49
N THR A 20 1.23 6.85 0.70
CA THR A 20 0.75 5.55 1.17
C THR A 20 1.77 4.96 2.14
N ALA A 21 1.41 4.86 3.42
CA ALA A 21 2.35 4.49 4.47
C ALA A 21 1.73 3.60 5.55
N SER A 22 2.57 2.86 6.28
CA SER A 22 2.22 2.13 7.52
C SER A 22 1.01 1.19 7.35
N ALA A 23 -0.11 1.48 8.00
CA ALA A 23 -1.33 0.67 7.91
C ALA A 23 -1.86 0.51 6.48
N ALA A 24 -1.70 1.54 5.63
CA ALA A 24 -2.05 1.45 4.23
C ALA A 24 -1.13 0.47 3.47
N GLU A 25 0.15 0.42 3.81
CA GLU A 25 1.10 -0.55 3.24
C GLU A 25 0.78 -1.98 3.69
N ASN A 26 0.31 -2.16 4.93
CA ASN A 26 -0.23 -3.45 5.38
C ASN A 26 -1.43 -3.90 4.54
N LEU A 27 -2.34 -2.97 4.22
CA LEU A 27 -3.46 -3.27 3.33
C LEU A 27 -2.97 -3.69 1.95
N VAL A 28 -1.99 -2.98 1.38
CA VAL A 28 -1.37 -3.36 0.08
C VAL A 28 -0.81 -4.78 0.14
N LEU A 29 -0.13 -5.14 1.23
CA LEU A 29 0.40 -6.50 1.41
C LEU A 29 -0.72 -7.55 1.35
N TYR A 30 -1.83 -7.32 2.04
CA TYR A 30 -2.98 -8.24 2.02
C TYR A 30 -3.64 -8.29 0.65
N LEU A 31 -3.85 -7.15 -0.01
CA LEU A 31 -4.46 -7.10 -1.34
C LEU A 31 -3.62 -7.85 -2.38
N ASN A 32 -2.29 -7.78 -2.27
CA ASN A 32 -1.39 -8.51 -3.16
C ASN A 32 -1.48 -10.04 -3.03
N THR A 33 -2.14 -10.56 -2.00
CA THR A 33 -2.43 -12.00 -1.87
C THR A 33 -3.68 -12.44 -2.63
N LEU A 34 -4.45 -11.50 -3.19
CA LEU A 34 -5.67 -11.78 -3.95
C LEU A 34 -5.36 -11.86 -5.45
N GLU A 35 -6.16 -12.67 -6.17
CA GLU A 35 -6.20 -12.62 -7.64
C GLU A 35 -6.95 -11.37 -8.12
N ASN A 36 -6.74 -11.00 -9.38
CA ASN A 36 -7.42 -9.88 -10.03
C ASN A 36 -7.23 -8.52 -9.33
N VAL A 37 -6.10 -8.33 -8.64
CA VAL A 37 -5.68 -7.06 -8.07
C VAL A 37 -4.53 -6.51 -8.90
N VAL A 38 -4.62 -5.23 -9.26
CA VAL A 38 -3.58 -4.48 -9.96
C VAL A 38 -3.32 -3.18 -9.22
N SER A 39 -2.07 -2.91 -8.90
CA SER A 39 -1.64 -1.67 -8.28
C SER A 39 -1.07 -0.70 -9.31
N ILE A 40 -1.48 0.57 -9.22
CA ILE A 40 -1.13 1.63 -10.18
C ILE A 40 -0.67 2.87 -9.40
N GLY A 41 0.38 3.52 -9.85
CA GLY A 41 0.88 4.77 -9.27
C GLY A 41 2.38 4.82 -9.11
N THR A 42 2.85 5.24 -7.95
CA THR A 42 4.27 5.26 -7.58
C THR A 42 4.53 4.38 -6.36
N ASN A 43 5.79 4.22 -5.98
CA ASN A 43 6.11 3.51 -4.75
C ASN A 43 5.40 4.13 -3.55
N THR A 44 5.04 3.28 -2.59
CA THR A 44 4.61 3.73 -1.27
C THR A 44 5.78 4.33 -0.48
N LEU A 45 5.50 4.90 0.69
CA LEU A 45 6.53 5.57 1.50
C LEU A 45 7.64 4.63 1.97
N GLY A 46 7.32 3.38 2.26
CA GLY A 46 8.28 2.44 2.84
C GLY A 46 8.45 2.63 4.35
N CYS A 47 7.36 2.84 5.06
CA CYS A 47 7.30 2.91 6.52
C CYS A 47 6.48 1.72 7.04
N PHE A 48 7.04 0.51 6.86
CA PHE A 48 6.27 -0.72 6.98
C PHE A 48 6.81 -1.67 8.07
N PHE A 49 8.10 -1.68 8.33
CA PHE A 49 8.73 -2.72 9.13
C PHE A 49 8.42 -2.64 10.61
N SER A 50 8.15 -1.46 11.16
CA SER A 50 7.91 -1.29 12.58
C SER A 50 6.52 -0.76 12.86
N ASN A 51 5.79 -1.46 13.73
CA ASN A 51 4.57 -0.94 14.31
C ASN A 51 4.90 -0.30 15.66
N ALA A 52 4.79 1.03 15.76
CA ALA A 52 5.06 1.76 16.98
C ALA A 52 3.74 2.01 17.74
N ASN A 53 3.48 1.22 18.77
CA ASN A 53 2.28 1.42 19.60
C ASN A 53 2.55 1.26 21.09
N MET A 54 3.78 0.97 21.48
CA MET A 54 4.12 0.90 22.89
C MET A 54 4.58 2.25 23.42
N LYS A 55 4.12 2.57 24.60
CA LYS A 55 4.48 3.81 25.30
C LYS A 55 5.04 3.48 26.67
N CYS A 56 6.09 4.15 27.03
CA CYS A 56 6.67 4.10 28.37
C CYS A 56 6.82 5.52 28.90
N ILE A 57 6.38 5.73 30.13
CA ILE A 57 6.55 7.02 30.83
C ILE A 57 7.68 6.87 31.83
N LEU A 58 8.70 7.71 31.71
CA LEU A 58 9.81 7.72 32.65
C LEU A 58 9.37 8.22 34.02
N PRO A 59 9.64 7.49 35.13
CA PRO A 59 8.99 7.75 36.41
C PRO A 59 9.38 9.06 37.09
N ASN A 60 10.54 9.63 36.73
CA ASN A 60 11.02 10.86 37.39
C ASN A 60 10.82 12.12 36.55
N SER A 61 10.87 11.99 35.22
CA SER A 61 10.76 13.13 34.30
C SER A 61 9.39 13.25 33.63
N GLU A 62 8.57 12.21 33.75
CA GLU A 62 7.26 12.10 33.09
C GLU A 62 7.36 12.19 31.55
N ILE A 63 8.55 12.01 30.99
CA ILE A 63 8.75 12.01 29.55
C ILE A 63 8.14 10.73 28.99
N GLU A 64 7.24 10.87 28.00
CA GLU A 64 6.68 9.76 27.25
C GLU A 64 7.65 9.36 26.12
N ILE A 65 8.00 8.08 26.08
CA ILE A 65 8.78 7.46 25.01
C ILE A 65 7.86 6.52 24.26
N SER A 66 7.73 6.72 22.93
CA SER A 66 7.04 5.79 22.06
C SER A 66 8.05 4.94 21.30
N TYR A 67 7.82 3.64 21.22
CA TYR A 67 8.71 2.71 20.50
C TYR A 67 7.91 1.60 19.82
N GLY A 68 8.52 1.03 18.78
CA GLY A 68 7.95 -0.13 18.07
C GLY A 68 8.33 -1.42 18.80
N ASP A 69 7.37 -2.33 18.90
CA ASP A 69 7.54 -3.65 19.54
C ASP A 69 7.39 -4.82 18.55
N GLN A 70 7.01 -4.52 17.31
CA GLN A 70 6.83 -5.52 16.27
C GLN A 70 7.61 -5.18 15.03
N LEU A 71 8.20 -6.19 14.42
CA LEU A 71 8.86 -6.11 13.11
C LEU A 71 8.09 -6.99 12.11
N THR A 72 7.75 -6.40 10.98
CA THR A 72 7.13 -7.12 9.87
C THR A 72 8.15 -7.34 8.77
N PHE A 73 8.35 -8.58 8.36
CA PHE A 73 9.25 -8.94 7.27
C PHE A 73 8.46 -9.38 6.05
N THR A 74 8.77 -8.81 4.91
CA THR A 74 8.24 -9.23 3.61
C THR A 74 9.29 -9.00 2.53
N ASN A 75 9.26 -9.83 1.50
CA ASN A 75 10.14 -9.69 0.35
C ASN A 75 9.67 -8.63 -0.66
N ASN A 76 8.45 -8.12 -0.47
CA ASN A 76 7.78 -7.25 -1.44
C ASN A 76 7.84 -5.77 -1.07
N CYS A 77 8.38 -5.43 0.10
CA CYS A 77 8.54 -4.05 0.56
C CYS A 77 9.93 -3.85 1.13
N ILE A 78 10.55 -2.74 0.77
CA ILE A 78 11.85 -2.33 1.29
C ILE A 78 11.64 -1.05 2.09
N GLU A 79 12.12 -1.03 3.34
CA GLU A 79 12.07 0.16 4.19
C GLU A 79 12.73 1.35 3.48
N GLY A 80 12.03 2.49 3.47
CA GLY A 80 12.45 3.69 2.76
C GLY A 80 12.22 3.68 1.23
N THR A 81 11.81 2.54 0.65
CA THR A 81 11.49 2.42 -0.79
C THR A 81 10.02 2.09 -1.01
N GLY A 82 9.42 1.34 -0.11
CA GLY A 82 8.02 0.92 -0.13
C GLY A 82 7.70 -0.20 -1.11
N PHE A 83 6.41 -0.41 -1.31
CA PHE A 83 5.87 -1.33 -2.31
C PHE A 83 5.94 -0.67 -3.68
N GLN A 84 6.41 -1.42 -4.67
CA GLN A 84 6.41 -1.00 -6.06
C GLN A 84 5.06 -1.35 -6.69
N PRO A 85 4.40 -0.43 -7.42
CA PRO A 85 3.17 -0.74 -8.14
C PRO A 85 3.42 -1.67 -9.34
N ASP A 86 2.39 -2.40 -9.76
CA ASP A 86 2.43 -3.21 -11.00
C ASP A 86 2.55 -2.33 -12.25
N ILE A 87 1.90 -1.16 -12.21
CA ILE A 87 1.94 -0.17 -13.28
C ILE A 87 2.43 1.16 -12.72
N TRP A 88 3.63 1.57 -13.13
CA TRP A 88 4.21 2.84 -12.72
C TRP A 88 3.61 4.00 -13.50
N ILE A 89 3.08 4.99 -12.77
CA ILE A 89 2.65 6.29 -13.32
C ILE A 89 3.29 7.39 -12.50
N GLY A 90 4.39 7.97 -13.03
CA GLY A 90 5.07 9.10 -12.38
C GLY A 90 4.51 10.45 -12.82
N GLY A 91 4.44 11.40 -11.88
CA GLY A 91 4.21 12.82 -12.18
C GLY A 91 2.80 13.22 -12.65
N GLN A 92 1.82 12.31 -12.57
CA GLN A 92 0.43 12.55 -12.93
C GLN A 92 -0.52 11.91 -11.94
N ASP A 93 -1.76 12.39 -11.89
CA ASP A 93 -2.80 11.79 -11.08
C ASP A 93 -3.11 10.37 -11.58
N ALA A 94 -2.76 9.37 -10.76
CA ALA A 94 -2.98 7.97 -11.07
C ALA A 94 -4.47 7.65 -11.22
N LEU A 95 -5.35 8.36 -10.49
CA LEU A 95 -6.80 8.19 -10.58
C LEU A 95 -7.33 8.62 -11.96
N GLU A 96 -6.98 9.84 -12.40
CA GLU A 96 -7.43 10.34 -13.70
C GLU A 96 -6.96 9.45 -14.85
N ARG A 97 -5.70 9.00 -14.80
CA ARG A 97 -5.15 8.11 -15.82
C ARG A 97 -5.84 6.74 -15.84
N THR A 98 -6.11 6.20 -14.66
CA THR A 98 -6.82 4.93 -14.53
C THR A 98 -8.24 5.03 -15.05
N LEU A 99 -8.98 6.07 -14.68
CA LEU A 99 -10.36 6.30 -15.15
C LEU A 99 -10.40 6.46 -16.67
N ALA A 100 -9.51 7.27 -17.24
CA ALA A 100 -9.41 7.44 -18.69
C ALA A 100 -9.08 6.13 -19.43
N PHE A 101 -8.24 5.28 -18.85
CA PHE A 101 -7.94 3.96 -19.38
C PHE A 101 -9.15 3.04 -19.37
N LEU A 102 -9.89 2.98 -18.25
CA LEU A 102 -11.08 2.15 -18.10
C LEU A 102 -12.21 2.62 -19.03
N GLU A 103 -12.41 3.92 -19.14
CA GLU A 103 -13.40 4.51 -20.05
C GLU A 103 -13.09 4.14 -21.51
N LYS A 104 -11.84 4.31 -21.93
CA LYS A 104 -11.40 3.95 -23.29
C LYS A 104 -11.62 2.47 -23.62
N ASN A 105 -11.52 1.59 -22.62
CA ASN A 105 -11.71 0.15 -22.78
C ASN A 105 -13.15 -0.30 -22.51
N GLY A 106 -14.09 0.62 -22.26
CA GLY A 106 -15.51 0.30 -22.02
C GLY A 106 -15.79 -0.39 -20.68
N GLU A 107 -14.83 -0.38 -19.76
CA GLU A 107 -14.95 -0.97 -18.41
C GLU A 107 -15.55 0.00 -17.38
N TYR A 108 -15.62 1.28 -17.71
CA TYR A 108 -16.18 2.34 -16.87
C TYR A 108 -16.95 3.35 -17.74
N ARG A 109 -18.09 3.82 -17.25
CA ARG A 109 -18.84 4.94 -17.85
C ARG A 109 -19.13 5.96 -16.77
N VAL A 110 -18.80 7.22 -17.03
CA VAL A 110 -19.28 8.32 -16.22
C VAL A 110 -20.78 8.45 -16.51
N ASN A 111 -21.65 8.21 -15.54
CA ASN A 111 -23.06 8.57 -15.66
C ASN A 111 -23.13 10.10 -15.56
N GLU A 112 -23.44 10.75 -16.67
CA GLU A 112 -23.77 12.18 -16.71
C GLU A 112 -25.06 12.46 -15.94
#